data_f2c7cb540f8fbfca00a966dad8f70b8b
#
_entry.id   f2c7cb540f8fbfca00a966dad8f70b8b
#
_cell.length_a   1.000
_cell.length_b   1.000
_cell.length_c   1.000
_cell.angle_alpha   90.00
_cell.angle_beta   90.00
_cell.angle_gamma   90.00
#
_symmetry.space_group_name_H-M   'P 1'
#
loop_
_entity.id
_entity.type
_entity.pdbx_description
1 polymer ?
#
loop_
_entity_poly.entity_id
_entity_poly.type
_entity_poly.pdbx_seq_one_letter_code
_entity_poly.pdbx_strand_id
1 'polypeptide(L)' 'MDGFEVATLVRHDEHLKDLPIIMITSRTGEKHRDRAMAIGVNEYLGKPYQESLLLETIQQMVTRHE' A
#
# COMPACT_ATOMS: atom_id res chain seq x y z
N MET A 1 -6.72 -7.95 -13.05
CA MET A 1 -6.56 -6.65 -12.38
C MET A 1 -5.33 -6.73 -11.49
N ASP A 2 -4.39 -5.81 -11.62
CA ASP A 2 -3.19 -5.81 -10.79
C ASP A 2 -3.37 -4.89 -9.57
N GLY A 3 -2.37 -4.91 -8.66
CA GLY A 3 -2.44 -4.13 -7.44
C GLY A 3 -2.51 -2.63 -7.67
N PHE A 4 -1.89 -2.13 -8.74
CA PHE A 4 -1.94 -0.70 -9.06
C PHE A 4 -3.34 -0.27 -9.47
N GLU A 5 -4.03 -1.12 -10.24
CA GLU A 5 -5.41 -0.85 -10.65
C GLU A 5 -6.34 -0.84 -9.45
N VAL A 6 -6.17 -1.79 -8.53
CA VAL A 6 -6.98 -1.86 -7.32
C VAL A 6 -6.76 -0.61 -6.47
N ALA A 7 -5.51 -0.21 -6.24
CA ALA A 7 -5.20 0.97 -5.46
C ALA A 7 -5.79 2.24 -6.10
N THR A 8 -5.71 2.33 -7.42
CA THR A 8 -6.28 3.48 -8.15
C THR A 8 -7.79 3.54 -7.94
N LEU A 9 -8.49 2.41 -8.06
CA LEU A 9 -9.94 2.36 -7.87
C LEU A 9 -10.32 2.76 -6.44
N VAL A 10 -9.57 2.28 -5.45
CA VAL A 10 -9.84 2.64 -4.05
C VAL A 10 -9.69 4.14 -3.83
N ARG A 11 -8.65 4.74 -4.36
CA ARG A 11 -8.42 6.19 -4.19
C ARG A 11 -9.43 7.07 -4.92
N HIS A 12 -10.09 6.52 -5.94
CA HIS A 12 -11.13 7.26 -6.69
C HIS A 12 -12.54 7.00 -6.17
N ASP A 13 -12.71 6.11 -5.21
CA ASP A 13 -14.01 5.82 -4.61
C ASP A 13 -14.23 6.74 -3.41
N GLU A 14 -15.35 7.46 -3.39
CA GLU A 14 -15.65 8.43 -2.32
C GLU A 14 -15.71 7.80 -0.93
N HIS A 15 -16.08 6.53 -0.85
CA HIS A 15 -16.20 5.84 0.43
C HIS A 15 -14.91 5.21 0.88
N LEU A 16 -13.99 4.92 -0.06
CA LEU A 16 -12.79 4.15 0.21
C LEU A 16 -11.49 4.96 0.06
N LYS A 17 -11.57 6.17 -0.45
CA LYS A 17 -10.38 6.97 -0.80
C LYS A 17 -9.41 7.21 0.36
N ASP A 18 -9.90 7.16 1.58
CA ASP A 18 -9.08 7.42 2.77
C ASP A 18 -8.60 6.13 3.46
N LEU A 19 -8.92 4.96 2.91
CA LEU A 19 -8.45 3.71 3.47
C LEU A 19 -6.94 3.57 3.36
N PRO A 20 -6.26 3.11 4.42
CA PRO A 20 -4.84 2.77 4.32
C PRO A 20 -4.63 1.63 3.33
N ILE A 21 -3.63 1.77 2.47
CA ILE A 21 -3.30 0.74 1.48
C ILE A 21 -1.85 0.29 1.67
N ILE A 22 -1.67 -1.01 1.82
CA ILE A 22 -0.35 -1.64 1.84
C ILE A 22 -0.25 -2.51 0.60
N MET A 23 0.74 -2.27 -0.24
CA MET A 23 0.96 -3.08 -1.43
C MET A 23 2.13 -4.03 -1.18
N ILE A 24 1.88 -5.32 -1.37
CA ILE A 24 2.89 -6.37 -1.21
C ILE A 24 3.08 -7.03 -2.55
N THR A 25 4.30 -6.97 -3.09
CA THR A 25 4.54 -7.40 -4.46
C THR A 25 5.98 -7.90 -4.63
N SER A 26 6.19 -8.76 -5.64
CA SER A 26 7.53 -9.17 -6.04
C SER A 26 8.21 -8.12 -6.93
N ARG A 27 7.48 -7.10 -7.36
CA ARG A 27 8.03 -6.01 -8.17
C ARG A 27 8.60 -4.95 -7.24
N THR A 28 9.90 -5.04 -6.97
CA THR A 28 10.57 -4.20 -5.98
C THR A 28 11.39 -3.06 -6.57
N GLY A 29 11.37 -2.88 -7.89
CA GLY A 29 12.09 -1.80 -8.53
C GLY A 29 11.58 -0.42 -8.11
N GLU A 30 12.48 0.56 -8.08
CA GLU A 30 12.15 1.92 -7.67
C GLU A 30 11.01 2.53 -8.49
N LYS A 31 10.95 2.22 -9.78
CA LYS A 31 9.87 2.70 -10.65
C LYS A 31 8.50 2.22 -10.19
N HIS A 32 8.42 0.97 -9.76
CA HIS A 32 7.16 0.40 -9.29
C HIS A 32 6.73 1.03 -7.98
N ARG A 33 7.68 1.25 -7.10
CA ARG A 33 7.43 1.91 -5.82
C ARG A 33 6.95 3.34 -6.05
N ASP A 34 7.63 4.08 -6.90
CA ASP A 34 7.26 5.47 -7.20
C ASP A 34 5.87 5.56 -7.79
N ARG A 35 5.51 4.62 -8.68
CA ARG A 35 4.18 4.55 -9.26
C ARG A 35 3.11 4.31 -8.18
N ALA A 36 3.39 3.39 -7.26
CA ALA A 36 2.47 3.10 -6.16
C ALA A 36 2.27 4.31 -5.26
N MET A 37 3.35 4.99 -4.91
CA MET A 37 3.27 6.18 -4.07
C MET A 37 2.51 7.31 -4.76
N ALA A 38 2.68 7.46 -6.07
CA ALA A 38 1.95 8.45 -6.85
C ALA A 38 0.45 8.18 -6.88
N ILE A 39 0.05 6.91 -6.85
CA ILE A 39 -1.36 6.52 -6.77
C ILE A 39 -1.94 6.82 -5.39
N GLY A 40 -1.11 6.80 -4.36
CA GLY A 40 -1.54 7.06 -2.99
C GLY A 40 -1.47 5.86 -2.07
N VAL A 41 -0.62 4.89 -2.39
CA VAL A 41 -0.36 3.75 -1.52
C VAL A 41 0.42 4.23 -0.29
N ASN A 42 0.04 3.78 0.89
CA ASN A 42 0.67 4.20 2.14
C ASN A 42 1.99 3.49 2.38
N GLU A 43 2.05 2.19 2.07
CA GLU A 43 3.26 1.40 2.26
C GLU A 43 3.43 0.44 1.09
N TYR A 44 4.68 0.20 0.72
CA TYR A 44 5.03 -0.67 -0.39
C TYR A 44 6.09 -1.66 0.09
N LEU A 45 5.73 -2.94 0.15
CA LEU A 45 6.61 -4.00 0.65
C LEU A 45 6.95 -4.98 -0.45
N GLY A 46 8.24 -5.32 -0.59
CA GLY A 46 8.69 -6.30 -1.54
C GLY A 46 8.64 -7.72 -0.97
N LYS A 47 8.34 -8.69 -1.82
CA LYS A 47 8.39 -10.10 -1.44
C LYS A 47 9.80 -10.63 -1.66
N PRO A 48 10.31 -11.52 -0.78
CA PRO A 48 9.68 -11.97 0.46
C PRO A 48 9.70 -10.87 1.53
N TYR A 49 8.65 -10.77 2.30
CA TYR A 49 8.58 -9.80 3.39
C TYR A 49 8.68 -10.50 4.75
N GLN A 50 9.08 -9.75 5.76
CA GLN A 50 9.10 -10.26 7.13
C GLN A 50 7.73 -10.01 7.76
N GLU A 51 7.16 -11.05 8.34
CA GLU A 51 5.84 -10.95 8.97
C GLU A 51 5.82 -9.91 10.08
N SER A 52 6.88 -9.85 10.88
CA SER A 52 7.00 -8.88 11.96
C SER A 52 6.96 -7.44 11.42
N LEU A 53 7.62 -7.19 10.30
CA LEU A 53 7.62 -5.87 9.67
C LEU A 53 6.22 -5.51 9.18
N LEU A 54 5.51 -6.45 8.58
CA LEU A 54 4.15 -6.22 8.11
C LEU A 54 3.22 -5.87 9.26
N LEU A 55 3.26 -6.62 10.34
CA LEU A 55 2.44 -6.38 11.51
C LEU A 55 2.73 -5.03 12.14
N GLU A 56 4.00 -4.66 12.24
CA GLU A 56 4.42 -3.37 12.77
C GLU A 56 3.89 -2.23 11.89
N THR A 57 3.98 -2.39 10.57
CA THR A 57 3.47 -1.39 9.63
C THR A 57 1.97 -1.20 9.78
N ILE A 58 1.22 -2.29 9.88
CA ILE A 58 -0.23 -2.23 10.08
C ILE A 58 -0.56 -1.51 11.39
N GLN A 59 0.15 -1.83 12.45
CA GLN A 59 -0.08 -1.22 13.76
C GLN A 59 0.14 0.28 13.73
N GLN A 60 1.21 0.72 13.06
CA GLN A 60 1.50 2.15 12.91
C GLN A 60 0.41 2.87 12.13
N MET A 61 -0.09 2.25 11.07
CA MET A 61 -1.15 2.84 10.25
C MET A 61 -2.45 2.99 11.04
N VAL A 62 -2.81 1.98 11.81
CA VAL A 62 -4.02 2.03 12.64
C VAL A 62 -3.89 3.12 13.70
N THR A 63 -2.74 3.21 14.35
CA THR A 63 -2.50 4.23 15.37
C THR A 63 -2.61 5.65 14.81
N ARG A 64 -2.14 5.87 13.58
CA ARG A 64 -2.21 7.21 12.96
C ARG A 64 -3.62 7.67 12.67
N HIS A 65 -4.56 6.74 12.58
CA HIS A 65 -5.95 7.05 12.23
C HIS A 65 -6.86 7.21 13.44
N GLU A 66 -6.31 7.11 14.62
CA GLU A 66 -7.03 7.41 15.85
C GLU A 66 -6.97 8.92 16.20
#